data_406b986990f263588ab4ef7008418d25
#
_entry.id   406b986990f263588ab4ef7008418d25
#
_cell.length_a   1.000
_cell.length_b   1.000
_cell.length_c   1.000
_cell.angle_alpha   90.00
_cell.angle_beta   90.00
_cell.angle_gamma   90.00
#
_symmetry.space_group_name_H-M   'P 1'
#
loop_
_entity.id
_entity.type
_entity.pdbx_description
1 polymer ?
#
loop_
_entity_poly.entity_id
_entity_poly.type
_entity_poly.pdbx_seq_one_letter_code
_entity_poly.pdbx_strand_id
1 'polypeptide(L)'
;MTPTEQKVATNQKDIAANTDSIKVNGQQIAASQQDIVANRQNITSNKTAIDTNAVETGKRFGDLSDFDAKGQLNVRFATGSATISAEDREALKKLAQDAINLKGYMIQVKGFTDSRGSTTFNQRLSMDRAQNVIAYLIQECNVPLRHVIAPGAMGESAPVASNDTKAGRKENRRVEVNVLVNKGIAGI
;
A
#
# COMPACT_ATOMS: atom_id res chain seq x y z
N MET A 1 21.90 67.10 -54.96
CA MET A 1 22.57 65.93 -54.28
C MET A 1 23.22 65.07 -55.30
N THR A 2 24.52 64.92 -55.24
CA THR A 2 25.24 64.02 -56.13
C THR A 2 24.92 62.55 -55.86
N PRO A 3 25.13 61.61 -56.78
CA PRO A 3 24.90 60.17 -56.56
C PRO A 3 25.71 59.63 -55.41
N THR A 4 26.88 60.21 -55.10
CA THR A 4 27.71 59.83 -53.94
C THR A 4 27.10 60.27 -52.63
N GLU A 5 26.55 61.50 -52.54
CA GLU A 5 25.86 61.99 -51.36
C GLU A 5 24.61 61.16 -51.04
N GLN A 6 23.87 60.66 -52.03
CA GLN A 6 22.71 59.77 -51.85
C GLN A 6 23.14 58.44 -51.30
N LYS A 7 24.22 57.86 -51.81
CA LYS A 7 24.75 56.59 -51.28
C LYS A 7 25.22 56.71 -49.81
N VAL A 8 25.88 57.80 -49.45
CA VAL A 8 26.29 58.11 -48.11
C VAL A 8 25.08 58.22 -47.17
N ALA A 9 24.04 58.95 -47.59
CA ALA A 9 22.82 59.04 -46.74
C ALA A 9 22.10 57.72 -46.59
N THR A 10 22.05 56.86 -47.59
CA THR A 10 21.51 55.50 -47.50
C THR A 10 22.33 54.65 -46.54
N ASN A 11 23.65 54.63 -46.69
CA ASN A 11 24.54 53.87 -45.80
C ASN A 11 24.43 54.32 -44.34
N GLN A 12 24.30 55.62 -44.05
CA GLN A 12 24.06 56.13 -42.72
C GLN A 12 22.77 55.60 -42.08
N LYS A 13 21.69 55.55 -42.88
CA LYS A 13 20.40 55.02 -42.46
C LYS A 13 20.52 53.51 -42.13
N ASP A 14 21.19 52.78 -43.01
CA ASP A 14 21.38 51.34 -42.84
C ASP A 14 22.25 51.01 -41.58
N ILE A 15 23.29 51.82 -41.37
CA ILE A 15 24.11 51.71 -40.13
C ILE A 15 23.26 51.97 -38.89
N ALA A 16 22.40 52.98 -38.90
CA ALA A 16 21.50 53.23 -37.75
C ALA A 16 20.54 52.06 -37.50
N ALA A 17 19.90 51.55 -38.55
CA ALA A 17 19.00 50.39 -38.45
C ALA A 17 19.73 49.12 -37.95
N ASN A 18 20.94 48.91 -38.45
CA ASN A 18 21.77 47.79 -38.00
C ASN A 18 22.17 47.94 -36.49
N THR A 19 22.49 49.16 -36.07
CA THR A 19 22.80 49.45 -34.66
C THR A 19 21.61 49.15 -33.77
N ASP A 20 20.39 49.54 -34.15
CA ASP A 20 19.17 49.22 -33.38
C ASP A 20 18.91 47.71 -33.37
N SER A 21 19.10 47.03 -34.49
CA SER A 21 18.97 45.58 -34.54
C SER A 21 19.97 44.84 -33.65
N ILE A 22 21.21 45.29 -33.63
CA ILE A 22 22.24 44.76 -32.73
C ILE A 22 21.85 44.93 -31.25
N LYS A 23 21.27 46.09 -30.88
CA LYS A 23 20.80 46.36 -29.53
C LYS A 23 19.67 45.40 -29.13
N VAL A 24 18.67 45.21 -30.00
CA VAL A 24 17.55 44.27 -29.78
C VAL A 24 18.04 42.84 -29.63
N ASN A 25 18.94 42.42 -30.55
CA ASN A 25 19.52 41.08 -30.49
C ASN A 25 20.31 40.85 -29.17
N GLY A 26 21.04 41.88 -28.72
CA GLY A 26 21.76 41.83 -27.43
C GLY A 26 20.80 41.60 -26.24
N GLN A 27 19.64 42.27 -26.23
CA GLN A 27 18.60 42.09 -25.21
C GLN A 27 18.01 40.68 -25.27
N GLN A 28 17.72 40.17 -26.45
CA GLN A 28 17.19 38.80 -26.63
C GLN A 28 18.20 37.72 -26.18
N ILE A 29 19.49 37.93 -26.50
CA ILE A 29 20.55 37.03 -26.03
C ILE A 29 20.63 37.02 -24.50
N ALA A 30 20.55 38.20 -23.85
CA ALA A 30 20.56 38.27 -22.39
C ALA A 30 19.36 37.56 -21.76
N ALA A 31 18.15 37.73 -22.30
CA ALA A 31 16.96 37.03 -21.86
C ALA A 31 17.12 35.50 -22.04
N SER A 32 17.57 35.07 -23.23
CA SER A 32 17.80 33.64 -23.49
C SER A 32 18.84 33.02 -22.53
N GLN A 33 19.87 33.77 -22.15
CA GLN A 33 20.85 33.31 -21.15
C GLN A 33 20.22 33.10 -19.78
N GLN A 34 19.30 33.97 -19.33
CA GLN A 34 18.57 33.81 -18.10
C GLN A 34 17.68 32.57 -18.15
N ASP A 35 16.97 32.35 -19.24
CA ASP A 35 16.13 31.16 -19.43
C ASP A 35 16.96 29.86 -19.41
N ILE A 36 18.16 29.89 -19.99
CA ILE A 36 19.09 28.75 -19.97
C ILE A 36 19.51 28.44 -18.52
N VAL A 37 19.79 29.44 -17.71
CA VAL A 37 20.14 29.24 -16.28
C VAL A 37 18.97 28.66 -15.50
N ALA A 38 17.77 29.21 -15.69
CA ALA A 38 16.56 28.70 -15.04
C ALA A 38 16.25 27.25 -15.46
N ASN A 39 16.37 26.93 -16.75
CA ASN A 39 16.17 25.58 -17.25
C ASN A 39 17.19 24.58 -16.68
N ARG A 40 18.46 24.97 -16.53
CA ARG A 40 19.48 24.13 -15.89
C ARG A 40 19.13 23.82 -14.44
N GLN A 41 18.63 24.79 -13.67
CA GLN A 41 18.16 24.60 -12.31
C GLN A 41 16.99 23.63 -12.26
N ASN A 42 16.00 23.81 -13.13
CA ASN A 42 14.84 22.92 -13.24
C ASN A 42 15.24 21.48 -13.60
N ILE A 43 16.17 21.31 -14.55
CA ILE A 43 16.71 19.98 -14.92
C ILE A 43 17.37 19.31 -13.72
N THR A 44 18.16 20.05 -12.92
CA THR A 44 18.81 19.51 -11.72
C THR A 44 17.79 19.09 -10.68
N SER A 45 16.78 19.93 -10.44
CA SER A 45 15.69 19.63 -9.51
C SER A 45 14.88 18.40 -9.93
N ASN A 46 14.52 18.34 -11.21
CA ASN A 46 13.79 17.21 -11.79
C ASN A 46 14.61 15.91 -11.68
N LYS A 47 15.92 15.97 -11.96
CA LYS A 47 16.81 14.82 -11.81
C LYS A 47 16.80 14.29 -10.37
N THR A 48 16.95 15.20 -9.40
CA THR A 48 16.90 14.81 -7.97
C THR A 48 15.55 14.17 -7.61
N ALA A 49 14.44 14.73 -8.08
CA ALA A 49 13.11 14.15 -7.83
C ALA A 49 12.95 12.76 -8.47
N ILE A 50 13.46 12.56 -9.69
CA ILE A 50 13.44 11.26 -10.38
C ILE A 50 14.28 10.24 -9.60
N ASP A 51 15.49 10.59 -9.17
CA ASP A 51 16.37 9.70 -8.41
C ASP A 51 15.72 9.31 -7.06
N THR A 52 15.10 10.27 -6.36
CA THR A 52 14.36 10.03 -5.12
C THR A 52 13.17 9.07 -5.35
N ASN A 53 12.36 9.35 -6.37
CA ASN A 53 11.22 8.49 -6.71
C ASN A 53 11.64 7.06 -7.08
N ALA A 54 12.78 6.90 -7.76
CA ALA A 54 13.32 5.59 -8.10
C ALA A 54 13.71 4.80 -6.84
N VAL A 55 14.39 5.44 -5.88
CA VAL A 55 14.76 4.82 -4.60
C VAL A 55 13.53 4.45 -3.80
N GLU A 56 12.57 5.36 -3.63
CA GLU A 56 11.33 5.11 -2.88
C GLU A 56 10.49 3.99 -3.53
N THR A 57 10.40 3.99 -4.85
CA THR A 57 9.70 2.94 -5.59
C THR A 57 10.40 1.59 -5.39
N GLY A 58 11.72 1.55 -5.49
CA GLY A 58 12.51 0.34 -5.25
C GLY A 58 12.32 -0.21 -3.84
N LYS A 59 12.34 0.66 -2.82
CA LYS A 59 12.02 0.27 -1.44
C LYS A 59 10.62 -0.33 -1.33
N ARG A 60 9.61 0.35 -1.85
CA ARG A 60 8.21 -0.12 -1.80
C ARG A 60 8.02 -1.47 -2.49
N PHE A 61 8.71 -1.72 -3.61
CA PHE A 61 8.70 -3.03 -4.25
C PHE A 61 9.37 -4.10 -3.38
N GLY A 62 10.49 -3.80 -2.71
CA GLY A 62 11.13 -4.71 -1.76
C GLY A 62 10.21 -5.06 -0.58
N ASP A 63 9.46 -4.08 -0.08
CA ASP A 63 8.57 -4.22 1.08
C ASP A 63 7.21 -4.91 0.75
N LEU A 64 6.93 -5.25 -0.53
CA LEU A 64 5.69 -5.94 -0.91
C LEU A 64 5.54 -7.35 -0.32
N SER A 65 6.62 -7.99 0.06
CA SER A 65 6.60 -9.29 0.75
C SER A 65 6.46 -9.16 2.26
N ASP A 66 6.61 -7.96 2.81
CA ASP A 66 6.63 -7.70 4.24
C ASP A 66 5.30 -7.22 4.77
N PHE A 67 4.91 -7.77 5.91
CA PHE A 67 3.65 -7.46 6.57
C PHE A 67 3.88 -7.14 8.05
N ASP A 68 3.22 -6.08 8.52
CA ASP A 68 3.10 -5.75 9.94
C ASP A 68 1.78 -6.25 10.50
N ALA A 69 1.81 -6.92 11.65
CA ALA A 69 0.60 -7.26 12.38
C ALA A 69 0.06 -6.01 13.11
N LYS A 70 -1.17 -5.60 12.78
CA LYS A 70 -1.83 -4.41 13.36
C LYS A 70 -3.01 -4.74 14.27
N GLY A 71 -3.50 -5.97 14.23
CA GLY A 71 -4.58 -6.43 15.10
C GLY A 71 -4.67 -7.95 15.12
N GLN A 72 -5.15 -8.49 16.24
CA GLN A 72 -5.37 -9.92 16.40
C GLN A 72 -6.62 -10.17 17.23
N LEU A 73 -7.40 -11.18 16.85
CA LEU A 73 -8.55 -11.67 17.61
C LEU A 73 -8.57 -13.20 17.58
N ASN A 74 -8.86 -13.81 18.72
CA ASN A 74 -9.10 -15.24 18.85
C ASN A 74 -10.59 -15.51 19.08
N VAL A 75 -11.26 -16.02 18.06
CA VAL A 75 -12.66 -16.47 18.12
C VAL A 75 -12.70 -17.88 18.69
N ARG A 76 -13.44 -18.12 19.79
CA ARG A 76 -13.50 -19.41 20.48
C ARG A 76 -14.75 -20.19 20.13
N PHE A 77 -14.62 -21.52 20.09
CA PHE A 77 -15.69 -22.41 19.68
C PHE A 77 -16.02 -23.47 20.71
N ALA A 78 -17.29 -23.85 20.78
CA ALA A 78 -17.73 -25.02 21.53
C ALA A 78 -17.17 -26.32 20.91
N THR A 79 -17.16 -27.40 21.68
CA THR A 79 -16.72 -28.72 21.19
C THR A 79 -17.56 -29.17 19.99
N GLY A 80 -16.91 -29.56 18.91
CA GLY A 80 -17.58 -30.02 17.67
C GLY A 80 -18.37 -28.94 16.91
N SER A 81 -18.32 -27.67 17.35
CA SER A 81 -19.11 -26.59 16.72
C SER A 81 -18.22 -25.65 15.92
N ALA A 82 -18.80 -25.09 14.85
CA ALA A 82 -18.25 -24.00 14.05
C ALA A 82 -19.13 -22.73 14.13
N THR A 83 -20.04 -22.66 15.10
CA THR A 83 -20.93 -21.50 15.30
C THR A 83 -20.19 -20.40 16.06
N ILE A 84 -20.20 -19.18 15.54
CA ILE A 84 -19.61 -18.00 16.16
C ILE A 84 -20.57 -17.47 17.24
N SER A 85 -20.06 -17.20 18.44
CA SER A 85 -20.85 -16.62 19.52
C SER A 85 -21.26 -15.17 19.21
N ALA A 86 -22.32 -14.66 19.89
CA ALA A 86 -22.74 -13.26 19.74
C ALA A 86 -21.62 -12.28 20.16
N GLU A 87 -20.90 -12.60 21.24
CA GLU A 87 -19.77 -11.81 21.73
C GLU A 87 -18.63 -11.74 20.70
N ASP A 88 -18.26 -12.90 20.11
CA ASP A 88 -17.21 -12.96 19.10
C ASP A 88 -17.63 -12.25 17.80
N ARG A 89 -18.91 -12.24 17.46
CA ARG A 89 -19.42 -11.47 16.30
C ARG A 89 -19.21 -9.96 16.47
N GLU A 90 -19.51 -9.42 17.64
CA GLU A 90 -19.27 -8.00 17.93
C GLU A 90 -17.76 -7.68 17.95
N ALA A 91 -16.92 -8.56 18.48
CA ALA A 91 -15.48 -8.41 18.45
C ALA A 91 -14.92 -8.43 17.02
N LEU A 92 -15.42 -9.34 16.15
CA LEU A 92 -15.07 -9.41 14.73
C LEU A 92 -15.47 -8.15 13.98
N LYS A 93 -16.67 -7.63 14.26
CA LYS A 93 -17.17 -6.39 13.65
C LYS A 93 -16.29 -5.20 13.98
N LYS A 94 -15.89 -5.08 15.25
CA LYS A 94 -14.95 -4.04 15.68
C LYS A 94 -13.58 -4.18 14.98
N LEU A 95 -13.01 -5.40 14.97
CA LEU A 95 -11.74 -5.66 14.29
C LEU A 95 -11.80 -5.31 12.81
N ALA A 96 -12.90 -5.64 12.13
CA ALA A 96 -13.11 -5.33 10.71
C ALA A 96 -13.19 -3.81 10.48
N GLN A 97 -13.92 -3.08 11.33
CA GLN A 97 -14.03 -1.62 11.25
C GLN A 97 -12.66 -0.94 11.42
N ASP A 98 -11.84 -1.42 12.35
CA ASP A 98 -10.50 -0.90 12.57
C ASP A 98 -9.60 -1.22 11.35
N ALA A 99 -9.71 -2.43 10.79
CA ALA A 99 -8.93 -2.88 9.66
C ALA A 99 -9.21 -2.10 8.35
N ILE A 100 -10.48 -1.82 8.05
CA ILE A 100 -10.90 -1.14 6.81
C ILE A 100 -10.26 0.25 6.67
N ASN A 101 -9.92 0.90 7.77
CA ASN A 101 -9.27 2.21 7.78
C ASN A 101 -7.76 2.15 7.51
N LEU A 102 -7.17 0.95 7.46
CA LEU A 102 -5.74 0.76 7.22
C LEU A 102 -5.45 0.56 5.73
N LYS A 103 -4.56 1.35 5.17
CA LYS A 103 -4.13 1.20 3.77
C LYS A 103 -3.32 -0.09 3.61
N GLY A 104 -3.66 -0.91 2.61
CA GLY A 104 -2.94 -2.14 2.32
C GLY A 104 -3.17 -3.28 3.32
N TYR A 105 -4.29 -3.24 4.07
CA TYR A 105 -4.63 -4.30 5.00
C TYR A 105 -5.01 -5.61 4.30
N MET A 106 -4.70 -6.71 4.99
CA MET A 106 -5.12 -8.07 4.66
C MET A 106 -5.58 -8.76 5.94
N ILE A 107 -6.57 -9.61 5.86
CA ILE A 107 -7.05 -10.40 6.99
C ILE A 107 -6.67 -11.86 6.77
N GLN A 108 -5.83 -12.38 7.66
CA GLN A 108 -5.44 -13.78 7.70
C GLN A 108 -6.31 -14.51 8.72
N VAL A 109 -6.88 -15.66 8.33
CA VAL A 109 -7.76 -16.47 9.18
C VAL A 109 -7.23 -17.89 9.25
N LYS A 110 -6.97 -18.39 10.46
CA LYS A 110 -6.48 -19.76 10.73
C LYS A 110 -7.37 -20.46 11.73
N GLY A 111 -7.94 -21.61 11.37
CA GLY A 111 -8.78 -22.42 12.25
C GLY A 111 -7.99 -23.53 12.95
N PHE A 112 -8.31 -23.77 14.22
CA PHE A 112 -7.69 -24.80 15.07
C PHE A 112 -8.75 -25.60 15.83
N THR A 113 -8.37 -26.82 16.24
CA THR A 113 -9.16 -27.68 17.11
C THR A 113 -8.37 -28.08 18.35
N ASP A 114 -9.04 -28.67 19.32
CA ASP A 114 -8.37 -29.48 20.34
C ASP A 114 -7.98 -30.86 19.77
N SER A 115 -7.28 -31.67 20.53
CA SER A 115 -6.79 -33.01 20.11
C SER A 115 -7.84 -34.12 20.13
N ARG A 116 -9.13 -33.80 20.34
CA ARG A 116 -10.20 -34.79 20.36
C ARG A 116 -10.74 -35.07 18.98
N GLY A 117 -10.87 -36.35 18.63
CA GLY A 117 -11.36 -36.79 17.32
C GLY A 117 -10.25 -37.30 16.42
N SER A 118 -10.60 -37.61 15.19
CA SER A 118 -9.60 -37.98 14.19
C SER A 118 -8.97 -36.76 13.55
N THR A 119 -7.74 -36.89 13.11
CA THR A 119 -7.03 -35.80 12.38
C THR A 119 -7.83 -35.31 11.18
N THR A 120 -8.46 -36.21 10.40
CA THR A 120 -9.31 -35.85 9.26
C THR A 120 -10.51 -35.02 9.70
N PHE A 121 -11.17 -35.39 10.79
CA PHE A 121 -12.30 -34.63 11.36
C PHE A 121 -11.83 -33.25 11.83
N ASN A 122 -10.72 -33.18 12.56
CA ASN A 122 -10.15 -31.95 13.07
C ASN A 122 -9.73 -31.00 11.94
N GLN A 123 -9.15 -31.54 10.87
CA GLN A 123 -8.80 -30.78 9.68
C GLN A 123 -10.05 -30.12 9.03
N ARG A 124 -11.11 -30.90 8.86
CA ARG A 124 -12.37 -30.40 8.31
C ARG A 124 -13.03 -29.36 9.24
N LEU A 125 -13.13 -29.66 10.53
CA LEU A 125 -13.76 -28.76 11.51
C LEU A 125 -13.00 -27.42 11.62
N SER A 126 -11.68 -27.44 11.56
CA SER A 126 -10.88 -26.22 11.55
C SER A 126 -11.11 -25.38 10.30
N MET A 127 -11.29 -26.01 9.14
CA MET A 127 -11.66 -25.34 7.88
C MET A 127 -13.06 -24.73 7.99
N ASP A 128 -14.06 -25.48 8.45
CA ASP A 128 -15.43 -25.01 8.59
C ASP A 128 -15.51 -23.78 9.51
N ARG A 129 -14.76 -23.79 10.61
CA ARG A 129 -14.65 -22.64 11.51
C ARG A 129 -14.05 -21.41 10.82
N ALA A 130 -12.92 -21.58 10.12
CA ALA A 130 -12.27 -20.50 9.41
C ALA A 130 -13.17 -19.92 8.32
N GLN A 131 -13.85 -20.78 7.55
CA GLN A 131 -14.79 -20.35 6.51
C GLN A 131 -15.99 -19.58 7.08
N ASN A 132 -16.56 -20.00 8.22
CA ASN A 132 -17.66 -19.28 8.85
C ASN A 132 -17.24 -17.89 9.35
N VAL A 133 -16.02 -17.76 9.89
CA VAL A 133 -15.47 -16.44 10.26
C VAL A 133 -15.28 -15.57 9.01
N ILE A 134 -14.72 -16.10 7.94
CA ILE A 134 -14.55 -15.37 6.67
C ILE A 134 -15.91 -14.96 6.09
N ALA A 135 -16.88 -15.86 6.06
CA ALA A 135 -18.22 -15.54 5.60
C ALA A 135 -18.85 -14.39 6.40
N TYR A 136 -18.70 -14.42 7.73
CA TYR A 136 -19.19 -13.35 8.59
C TYR A 136 -18.49 -12.00 8.30
N LEU A 137 -17.17 -12.00 8.15
CA LEU A 137 -16.41 -10.79 7.83
C LEU A 137 -16.82 -10.18 6.49
N ILE A 138 -17.08 -11.01 5.48
CA ILE A 138 -17.49 -10.55 4.14
C ILE A 138 -18.95 -10.08 4.13
N GLN A 139 -19.86 -10.88 4.68
CA GLN A 139 -21.31 -10.67 4.53
C GLN A 139 -21.85 -9.64 5.52
N GLU A 140 -21.35 -9.66 6.76
CA GLU A 140 -21.90 -8.83 7.85
C GLU A 140 -21.00 -7.63 8.20
N CYS A 141 -19.68 -7.75 7.95
CA CYS A 141 -18.74 -6.67 8.27
C CYS A 141 -18.26 -5.89 7.03
N ASN A 142 -18.76 -6.21 5.83
CA ASN A 142 -18.43 -5.55 4.56
C ASN A 142 -16.91 -5.57 4.23
N VAL A 143 -16.17 -6.58 4.66
CA VAL A 143 -14.78 -6.78 4.28
C VAL A 143 -14.70 -7.25 2.84
N PRO A 144 -14.07 -6.52 1.91
CA PRO A 144 -13.95 -6.98 0.53
C PRO A 144 -13.15 -8.27 0.42
N LEU A 145 -13.62 -9.24 -0.38
CA LEU A 145 -12.97 -10.54 -0.55
C LEU A 145 -11.47 -10.44 -0.89
N ARG A 146 -11.08 -9.44 -1.68
CA ARG A 146 -9.68 -9.21 -2.07
C ARG A 146 -8.73 -8.94 -0.90
N HIS A 147 -9.26 -8.59 0.28
CA HIS A 147 -8.50 -8.35 1.50
C HIS A 147 -8.42 -9.57 2.42
N VAL A 148 -8.99 -10.71 2.02
CA VAL A 148 -8.97 -11.95 2.81
C VAL A 148 -7.96 -12.92 2.21
N ILE A 149 -7.00 -13.34 3.03
CA ILE A 149 -6.06 -14.42 2.66
C ILE A 149 -6.79 -15.75 2.77
N ALA A 150 -6.49 -16.69 1.89
CA ALA A 150 -7.08 -18.02 1.90
C ALA A 150 -7.03 -18.66 3.32
N PRO A 151 -8.14 -19.31 3.76
CA PRO A 151 -8.22 -19.84 5.12
C PRO A 151 -7.19 -20.95 5.36
N GLY A 152 -6.56 -20.91 6.54
CA GLY A 152 -5.70 -21.99 7.01
C GLY A 152 -6.50 -22.98 7.86
N ALA A 153 -6.58 -24.24 7.43
CA ALA A 153 -7.12 -25.34 8.23
C ALA A 153 -5.96 -26.03 8.95
N MET A 154 -5.76 -25.74 10.22
CA MET A 154 -4.62 -26.20 10.99
C MET A 154 -4.92 -27.47 11.80
N GLY A 155 -6.19 -27.89 11.89
CA GLY A 155 -6.60 -29.04 12.69
C GLY A 155 -6.17 -28.86 14.15
N GLU A 156 -5.61 -29.93 14.70
CA GLU A 156 -5.08 -29.97 16.07
C GLU A 156 -3.61 -29.53 16.19
N SER A 157 -3.00 -29.06 15.11
CA SER A 157 -1.62 -28.58 15.12
C SER A 157 -1.50 -27.24 15.87
N ALA A 158 -0.32 -26.95 16.41
CA ALA A 158 0.01 -25.72 17.14
C ALA A 158 -0.96 -25.42 18.31
N PRO A 159 -1.09 -26.30 19.31
CA PRO A 159 -1.87 -26.02 20.50
C PRO A 159 -1.26 -24.86 21.30
N VAL A 160 -2.10 -23.95 21.79
CA VAL A 160 -1.68 -22.82 22.63
C VAL A 160 -1.80 -23.13 24.12
N ALA A 161 -2.45 -24.23 24.48
CA ALA A 161 -2.59 -24.72 25.85
C ALA A 161 -2.62 -26.25 25.88
N SER A 162 -2.43 -26.85 27.07
CA SER A 162 -2.46 -28.31 27.21
C SER A 162 -3.82 -28.89 26.80
N ASN A 163 -3.79 -29.92 25.96
CA ASN A 163 -4.97 -30.69 25.58
C ASN A 163 -5.48 -31.65 26.70
N ASP A 164 -4.71 -31.86 27.75
CA ASP A 164 -5.09 -32.74 28.87
C ASP A 164 -6.19 -32.11 29.72
N THR A 165 -6.21 -30.78 29.82
CA THR A 165 -7.18 -30.05 30.64
C THR A 165 -8.39 -29.58 29.83
N LYS A 166 -9.57 -29.51 30.47
CA LYS A 166 -10.78 -28.95 29.86
C LYS A 166 -10.59 -27.47 29.45
N ALA A 167 -9.88 -26.70 30.29
CA ALA A 167 -9.59 -25.31 30.07
C ALA A 167 -8.66 -25.13 28.85
N GLY A 168 -7.56 -25.88 28.77
CA GLY A 168 -6.63 -25.79 27.66
C GLY A 168 -7.26 -26.22 26.34
N ARG A 169 -8.08 -27.27 26.32
CA ARG A 169 -8.86 -27.62 25.13
C ARG A 169 -9.80 -26.50 24.65
N LYS A 170 -10.38 -25.73 25.60
CA LYS A 170 -11.21 -24.56 25.25
C LYS A 170 -10.39 -23.49 24.54
N GLU A 171 -9.16 -23.24 24.98
CA GLU A 171 -8.25 -22.28 24.30
C GLU A 171 -7.80 -22.79 22.92
N ASN A 172 -7.59 -24.10 22.74
CA ASN A 172 -7.16 -24.68 21.47
C ASN A 172 -8.27 -24.65 20.40
N ARG A 173 -9.56 -24.69 20.78
CA ARG A 173 -10.69 -24.57 19.85
C ARG A 173 -10.91 -23.12 19.47
N ARG A 174 -10.08 -22.60 18.57
CA ARG A 174 -10.08 -21.20 18.18
C ARG A 174 -9.97 -21.00 16.66
N VAL A 175 -10.31 -19.81 16.24
CA VAL A 175 -9.88 -19.23 14.97
C VAL A 175 -9.08 -17.98 15.27
N GLU A 176 -7.87 -17.93 14.80
CA GLU A 176 -7.03 -16.74 14.86
C GLU A 176 -7.33 -15.86 13.64
N VAL A 177 -7.68 -14.61 13.90
CA VAL A 177 -7.91 -13.58 12.89
C VAL A 177 -6.85 -12.50 13.07
N ASN A 178 -5.94 -12.38 12.12
CA ASN A 178 -4.86 -11.41 12.16
C ASN A 178 -5.07 -10.35 11.08
N VAL A 179 -5.02 -9.08 11.47
CA VAL A 179 -4.97 -7.95 10.53
C VAL A 179 -3.51 -7.65 10.24
N LEU A 180 -3.13 -7.83 8.99
CA LEU A 180 -1.79 -7.60 8.47
C LEU A 180 -1.82 -6.38 7.56
N VAL A 181 -0.79 -5.54 7.60
CA VAL A 181 -0.64 -4.39 6.69
C VAL A 181 0.60 -4.61 5.85
N ASN A 182 0.41 -4.62 4.55
CA ASN A 182 1.52 -4.72 3.60
C ASN A 182 2.33 -3.41 3.59
N LYS A 183 3.63 -3.48 3.92
CA LYS A 183 4.50 -2.31 4.06
C LYS A 183 4.66 -1.56 2.75
N GLY A 184 4.88 -2.26 1.65
CA GLY A 184 5.05 -1.65 0.33
C GLY A 184 3.81 -0.90 -0.17
N ILE A 185 2.59 -1.41 0.12
CA ILE A 185 1.33 -0.76 -0.24
C ILE A 185 1.02 0.41 0.70
N ALA A 186 1.25 0.22 2.00
CA ALA A 186 1.02 1.26 3.00
C ALA A 186 1.99 2.45 2.85
N GLY A 187 3.22 2.18 2.38
CA GLY A 187 4.28 3.17 2.25
C GLY A 187 4.94 3.50 3.58
N ILE A 188 5.12 2.49 4.46
CA ILE A 188 5.72 2.60 5.81
C ILE A 188 7.01 1.79 5.91
#